data_2ef6d4f8b830fd7e2f1b5608965d63b2
#
_entry.id   2ef6d4f8b830fd7e2f1b5608965d63b2
#
_cell.length_a   1.000
_cell.length_b   1.000
_cell.length_c   1.000
_cell.angle_alpha   90.00
_cell.angle_beta   90.00
_cell.angle_gamma   90.00
#
_symmetry.space_group_name_H-M   'P 1'
#
loop_
_entity.id
_entity.type
_entity.pdbx_description
1 polymer ?
#
loop_
_entity_poly.entity_id
_entity_poly.type
_entity_poly.pdbx_seq_one_letter_code
_entity_poly.pdbx_strand_id
1 'polypeptide(L)'
;MKASSILMALSAAVLGFFIGISFPVQITPKKEKSKIEAEAVQVSRKKAAEERLPPGIVVRESDLHLRRLWGNPTSDVASGKQYLLTMSVGYTEKANVNATIHKLSDKFDIVLFHYDGRTSEWEEFEWSKKVVHVSARKQAKWWFAKRFLHPSIVAAYEYVFVWDEDLGVDNFTAEEYISIVRKHALDISQPGLDGTKGRRQYPVTVRRPSGDMHNSGRFVELISAKSKREPNEICNSECMQNDLVHGWGLDFNFWRCVHEPEKHIGVVDAQFVVHRGVPTLVSQGNGEQDGSSAKVRSRQFEEMHTFDRRIASADKAQANATAAEQHR
;
A
#
# COMPACT_ATOMS: atom_id res chain seq x y z
N MET A 1 -6.07 -31.44 69.56
CA MET A 1 -6.62 -31.17 68.17
C MET A 1 -5.73 -30.40 67.21
N LYS A 2 -4.60 -29.81 67.63
CA LYS A 2 -3.73 -29.00 66.70
C LYS A 2 -2.68 -29.84 65.95
N ALA A 3 -2.20 -30.94 66.46
CA ALA A 3 -1.16 -31.75 65.84
C ALA A 3 -1.66 -32.56 64.62
N SER A 4 -2.91 -33.01 64.64
CA SER A 4 -3.53 -33.79 63.55
C SER A 4 -3.74 -32.93 62.28
N SER A 5 -4.09 -31.65 62.45
CA SER A 5 -4.32 -30.72 61.31
C SER A 5 -3.00 -30.34 60.60
N ILE A 6 -1.92 -30.23 61.36
CA ILE A 6 -0.58 -29.92 60.79
C ILE A 6 -0.05 -31.15 60.03
N LEU A 7 -0.29 -32.38 60.56
CA LEU A 7 0.14 -33.59 59.87
C LEU A 7 -0.63 -33.81 58.56
N MET A 8 -1.91 -33.50 58.50
CA MET A 8 -2.73 -33.54 57.26
C MET A 8 -2.27 -32.49 56.24
N ALA A 9 -1.92 -31.28 56.67
CA ALA A 9 -1.44 -30.23 55.76
C ALA A 9 -0.08 -30.59 55.15
N LEU A 10 0.86 -31.13 55.94
CA LEU A 10 2.13 -31.63 55.49
C LEU A 10 1.99 -32.80 54.51
N SER A 11 1.10 -33.74 54.79
CA SER A 11 0.86 -34.87 53.88
C SER A 11 0.27 -34.42 52.56
N ALA A 12 -0.63 -33.45 52.55
CA ALA A 12 -1.22 -32.89 51.32
C ALA A 12 -0.16 -32.12 50.50
N ALA A 13 0.72 -31.36 51.14
CA ALA A 13 1.81 -30.64 50.45
C ALA A 13 2.84 -31.59 49.84
N VAL A 14 3.22 -32.67 50.54
CA VAL A 14 4.14 -33.72 50.01
C VAL A 14 3.50 -34.44 48.84
N LEU A 15 2.21 -34.81 48.93
CA LEU A 15 1.51 -35.47 47.86
C LEU A 15 1.37 -34.59 46.61
N GLY A 16 1.06 -33.29 46.82
CA GLY A 16 1.01 -32.29 45.75
C GLY A 16 2.35 -32.09 45.05
N PHE A 17 3.46 -32.11 45.80
CA PHE A 17 4.81 -32.02 45.28
C PHE A 17 5.16 -33.24 44.46
N PHE A 18 4.91 -34.44 44.89
CA PHE A 18 5.15 -35.68 44.13
C PHE A 18 4.27 -35.82 42.92
N ILE A 19 3.00 -35.39 42.95
CA ILE A 19 2.14 -35.34 41.75
C ILE A 19 2.68 -34.32 40.76
N GLY A 20 3.15 -33.15 41.21
CA GLY A 20 3.76 -32.11 40.33
C GLY A 20 5.04 -32.59 39.63
N ILE A 21 5.85 -33.42 40.29
CA ILE A 21 7.07 -34.01 39.72
C ILE A 21 6.75 -35.15 38.74
N SER A 22 5.71 -35.95 39.04
CA SER A 22 5.32 -37.12 38.25
C SER A 22 4.67 -36.81 36.93
N PHE A 23 4.18 -35.57 36.75
CA PHE A 23 3.70 -35.04 35.46
C PHE A 23 4.53 -33.83 35.07
N PRO A 24 5.70 -34.03 34.43
CA PRO A 24 6.37 -32.90 33.81
C PRO A 24 5.44 -32.35 32.77
N VAL A 25 4.78 -31.23 33.08
CA VAL A 25 4.10 -30.41 32.09
C VAL A 25 5.18 -29.98 31.11
N GLN A 26 5.36 -30.74 30.04
CA GLN A 26 6.09 -30.26 28.89
C GLN A 26 5.28 -29.09 28.33
N ILE A 27 5.58 -27.90 28.80
CA ILE A 27 5.22 -26.66 28.13
C ILE A 27 6.12 -26.64 26.89
N THR A 28 5.77 -27.45 25.91
CA THR A 28 6.30 -27.27 24.57
C THR A 28 5.77 -25.92 24.10
N PRO A 29 6.63 -24.97 23.76
CA PRO A 29 6.19 -23.70 23.24
C PRO A 29 5.68 -23.90 21.81
N LYS A 30 4.43 -24.38 21.69
CA LYS A 30 3.73 -24.57 20.42
C LYS A 30 3.68 -23.26 19.61
N LYS A 31 3.74 -22.12 20.32
CA LYS A 31 3.83 -20.78 19.71
C LYS A 31 5.18 -20.46 19.07
N GLU A 32 6.28 -20.93 19.64
CA GLU A 32 7.62 -20.62 19.13
C GLU A 32 7.94 -21.46 17.90
N LYS A 33 7.55 -22.72 17.90
CA LYS A 33 7.70 -23.60 16.73
C LYS A 33 6.88 -23.10 15.53
N SER A 34 5.63 -22.68 15.76
CA SER A 34 4.78 -22.12 14.69
C SER A 34 5.30 -20.77 14.18
N LYS A 35 5.94 -19.98 15.04
CA LYS A 35 6.55 -18.71 14.64
C LYS A 35 7.80 -18.92 13.80
N ILE A 36 8.67 -19.85 14.21
CA ILE A 36 9.89 -20.24 13.46
C ILE A 36 9.51 -20.89 12.12
N GLU A 37 8.51 -21.77 12.09
CA GLU A 37 8.01 -22.35 10.84
C GLU A 37 7.37 -21.30 9.93
N ALA A 38 6.61 -20.34 10.47
CA ALA A 38 6.04 -19.22 9.71
C ALA A 38 7.14 -18.29 9.15
N GLU A 39 8.16 -17.98 9.96
CA GLU A 39 9.32 -17.19 9.51
C GLU A 39 10.15 -17.95 8.47
N ALA A 40 10.38 -19.24 8.64
CA ALA A 40 11.10 -20.07 7.67
C ALA A 40 10.34 -20.20 6.34
N VAL A 41 9.01 -20.36 6.39
CA VAL A 41 8.12 -20.34 5.20
C VAL A 41 8.13 -18.97 4.53
N GLN A 42 8.12 -17.89 5.31
CA GLN A 42 8.19 -16.54 4.78
C GLN A 42 9.55 -16.24 4.13
N VAL A 43 10.64 -16.67 4.74
CA VAL A 43 12.00 -16.57 4.17
C VAL A 43 12.14 -17.41 2.90
N SER A 44 11.60 -18.63 2.89
CA SER A 44 11.62 -19.49 1.71
C SER A 44 10.75 -18.92 0.58
N ARG A 45 9.57 -18.38 0.88
CA ARG A 45 8.70 -17.68 -0.10
C ARG A 45 9.35 -16.41 -0.64
N LYS A 46 10.03 -15.64 0.22
CA LYS A 46 10.77 -14.46 -0.18
C LYS A 46 11.91 -14.82 -1.14
N LYS A 47 12.68 -15.86 -0.83
CA LYS A 47 13.76 -16.36 -1.69
C LYS A 47 13.24 -16.84 -3.05
N ALA A 48 12.13 -17.58 -3.07
CA ALA A 48 11.50 -18.05 -4.30
C ALA A 48 10.87 -16.90 -5.13
N ALA A 49 10.42 -15.81 -4.50
CA ALA A 49 9.94 -14.61 -5.19
C ALA A 49 11.10 -13.77 -5.75
N GLU A 50 12.18 -13.62 -4.97
CA GLU A 50 13.40 -12.93 -5.44
C GLU A 50 14.07 -13.64 -6.62
N GLU A 51 14.01 -14.99 -6.67
CA GLU A 51 14.54 -15.81 -7.77
C GLU A 51 13.72 -15.67 -9.07
N ARG A 52 12.46 -15.22 -8.99
CA ARG A 52 11.59 -14.98 -10.17
C ARG A 52 11.75 -13.59 -10.77
N LEU A 53 12.40 -12.67 -10.05
CA LEU A 53 12.55 -11.30 -10.52
C LEU A 53 13.75 -11.19 -11.45
N PRO A 54 13.60 -10.43 -12.55
CA PRO A 54 14.74 -10.12 -13.40
C PRO A 54 15.88 -9.49 -12.61
N PRO A 55 17.14 -9.85 -12.93
CA PRO A 55 18.30 -9.29 -12.25
C PRO A 55 18.34 -7.76 -12.30
N GLY A 56 18.65 -7.12 -11.18
CA GLY A 56 18.81 -5.66 -11.10
C GLY A 56 17.55 -4.87 -10.76
N ILE A 57 16.39 -5.53 -10.57
CA ILE A 57 15.17 -4.86 -10.11
C ILE A 57 15.18 -4.67 -8.59
N VAL A 58 15.68 -5.66 -7.84
CA VAL A 58 15.81 -5.54 -6.38
C VAL A 58 17.24 -5.14 -6.04
N VAL A 59 17.40 -3.98 -5.41
CA VAL A 59 18.68 -3.50 -4.89
C VAL A 59 18.82 -3.95 -3.44
N ARG A 60 19.78 -4.84 -3.18
CA ARG A 60 19.96 -5.48 -1.86
C ARG A 60 20.40 -4.50 -0.77
N GLU A 61 21.15 -3.48 -1.16
CA GLU A 61 21.68 -2.44 -0.29
C GLU A 61 20.64 -1.37 0.09
N SER A 62 19.46 -1.39 -0.56
CA SER A 62 18.40 -0.45 -0.23
C SER A 62 17.79 -0.77 1.14
N ASP A 63 17.51 0.27 1.92
CA ASP A 63 16.78 0.16 3.19
C ASP A 63 15.27 -0.03 3.02
N LEU A 64 14.76 0.12 1.80
CA LEU A 64 13.36 -0.08 1.44
C LEU A 64 13.02 -1.56 1.24
N HIS A 65 13.26 -2.36 2.27
CA HIS A 65 12.79 -3.73 2.29
C HIS A 65 11.29 -3.78 2.61
N LEU A 66 10.57 -4.71 1.96
CA LEU A 66 9.20 -5.03 2.32
C LEU A 66 9.15 -5.61 3.74
N ARG A 67 8.71 -4.78 4.68
CA ARG A 67 8.49 -5.17 6.09
C ARG A 67 7.12 -4.68 6.52
N ARG A 68 6.45 -5.50 7.30
CA ARG A 68 5.24 -5.04 7.97
C ARG A 68 5.64 -4.10 9.12
N LEU A 69 5.37 -2.81 8.99
CA LEU A 69 5.75 -1.78 9.96
C LEU A 69 4.61 -1.37 10.90
N TRP A 70 3.37 -1.74 10.58
CA TRP A 70 2.19 -1.42 11.38
C TRP A 70 1.11 -2.49 11.23
N GLY A 71 0.03 -2.38 12.02
CA GLY A 71 -1.08 -3.33 12.05
C GLY A 71 -0.72 -4.65 12.75
N ASN A 72 -1.74 -5.49 12.92
CA ASN A 72 -1.61 -6.81 13.52
C ASN A 72 -2.29 -7.86 12.61
N PRO A 73 -1.56 -8.86 12.08
CA PRO A 73 -2.10 -9.84 11.16
C PRO A 73 -3.32 -10.60 11.67
N THR A 74 -3.47 -10.72 12.99
CA THR A 74 -4.59 -11.47 13.63
C THR A 74 -5.82 -10.60 13.85
N SER A 75 -5.67 -9.28 13.93
CA SER A 75 -6.76 -8.34 14.19
C SER A 75 -7.22 -7.56 12.96
N ASP A 76 -6.35 -7.32 12.01
CA ASP A 76 -6.67 -6.53 10.80
C ASP A 76 -7.77 -7.20 9.96
N VAL A 77 -7.76 -8.54 9.89
CA VAL A 77 -8.79 -9.31 9.19
C VAL A 77 -10.15 -9.26 9.92
N ALA A 78 -10.14 -8.98 11.24
CA ALA A 78 -11.32 -8.93 12.07
C ALA A 78 -12.01 -7.55 12.07
N SER A 79 -11.40 -6.52 11.51
CA SER A 79 -11.93 -5.15 11.57
C SER A 79 -13.24 -4.94 10.80
N GLY A 80 -13.59 -5.86 9.89
CA GLY A 80 -14.78 -5.75 9.03
C GLY A 80 -14.68 -4.67 7.98
N LYS A 81 -13.56 -3.94 7.93
CA LYS A 81 -13.30 -2.94 6.90
C LYS A 81 -12.98 -3.62 5.57
N GLN A 82 -13.47 -3.03 4.49
CA GLN A 82 -13.36 -3.60 3.15
C GLN A 82 -12.36 -2.85 2.28
N TYR A 83 -12.11 -1.59 2.59
CA TYR A 83 -11.33 -0.70 1.75
C TYR A 83 -10.26 0.01 2.55
N LEU A 84 -9.15 0.33 1.91
CA LEU A 84 -8.06 1.12 2.48
C LEU A 84 -7.83 2.36 1.63
N LEU A 85 -7.97 3.56 2.22
CA LEU A 85 -7.49 4.79 1.62
C LEU A 85 -6.13 5.15 2.22
N THR A 86 -5.18 5.48 1.36
CA THR A 86 -3.90 6.08 1.77
C THR A 86 -3.64 7.37 1.02
N MET A 87 -3.20 8.40 1.73
CA MET A 87 -2.91 9.72 1.16
C MET A 87 -1.63 10.28 1.78
N SER A 88 -0.77 10.86 0.94
CA SER A 88 0.33 11.70 1.43
C SER A 88 -0.19 13.12 1.59
N VAL A 89 -0.09 13.65 2.82
CA VAL A 89 -0.80 14.86 3.21
C VAL A 89 0.11 15.89 3.88
N GLY A 90 -0.15 17.17 3.57
CA GLY A 90 0.33 18.31 4.32
C GLY A 90 -0.85 19.08 4.92
N TYR A 91 -0.63 19.71 6.06
CA TYR A 91 -1.71 20.41 6.78
C TYR A 91 -2.32 21.59 5.99
N THR A 92 -1.59 22.15 5.02
CA THR A 92 -2.11 23.19 4.13
C THR A 92 -3.30 22.71 3.30
N GLU A 93 -3.36 21.43 2.98
CA GLU A 93 -4.43 20.80 2.18
C GLU A 93 -5.52 20.15 3.05
N LYS A 94 -5.56 20.44 4.35
CA LYS A 94 -6.51 19.84 5.30
C LYS A 94 -7.97 19.94 4.86
N ALA A 95 -8.35 21.01 4.18
CA ALA A 95 -9.72 21.20 3.69
C ALA A 95 -10.08 20.18 2.59
N ASN A 96 -9.17 19.90 1.66
CA ASN A 96 -9.35 18.90 0.61
C ASN A 96 -9.36 17.49 1.19
N VAL A 97 -8.44 17.20 2.10
CA VAL A 97 -8.39 15.91 2.79
C VAL A 97 -9.67 15.66 3.59
N ASN A 98 -10.11 16.66 4.36
CA ASN A 98 -11.36 16.57 5.12
C ASN A 98 -12.57 16.33 4.19
N ALA A 99 -12.66 17.03 3.07
CA ALA A 99 -13.72 16.83 2.08
C ALA A 99 -13.68 15.40 1.50
N THR A 100 -12.50 14.87 1.21
CA THR A 100 -12.31 13.50 0.71
C THR A 100 -12.77 12.46 1.74
N ILE A 101 -12.37 12.61 3.00
CA ILE A 101 -12.74 11.67 4.05
C ILE A 101 -14.25 11.62 4.26
N HIS A 102 -14.94 12.74 4.15
CA HIS A 102 -16.42 12.79 4.25
C HIS A 102 -17.16 12.13 3.08
N LYS A 103 -16.48 11.80 2.00
CA LYS A 103 -17.05 11.00 0.88
C LYS A 103 -16.92 9.50 1.06
N LEU A 104 -16.26 9.06 2.13
CA LEU A 104 -16.02 7.65 2.42
C LEU A 104 -17.07 7.13 3.39
N SER A 105 -17.37 5.84 3.24
CA SER A 105 -18.21 5.12 4.21
C SER A 105 -17.38 4.60 5.40
N ASP A 106 -18.07 4.07 6.38
CA ASP A 106 -17.46 3.40 7.54
C ASP A 106 -16.70 2.11 7.19
N LYS A 107 -16.79 1.63 5.95
CA LYS A 107 -16.06 0.47 5.45
C LYS A 107 -14.59 0.76 5.13
N PHE A 108 -14.17 2.02 5.22
CA PHE A 108 -12.79 2.41 4.95
C PHE A 108 -11.94 2.42 6.23
N ASP A 109 -10.74 1.86 6.14
CA ASP A 109 -9.61 2.26 6.95
C ASP A 109 -8.81 3.35 6.22
N ILE A 110 -8.22 4.26 6.98
CA ILE A 110 -7.53 5.42 6.41
C ILE A 110 -6.13 5.51 7.01
N VAL A 111 -5.14 5.72 6.16
CA VAL A 111 -3.75 5.99 6.56
C VAL A 111 -3.29 7.30 5.94
N LEU A 112 -2.93 8.25 6.77
CA LEU A 112 -2.40 9.54 6.35
C LEU A 112 -0.88 9.59 6.55
N PHE A 113 -0.16 9.89 5.48
CA PHE A 113 1.29 10.02 5.45
C PHE A 113 1.68 11.50 5.47
N HIS A 114 2.13 11.98 6.62
CA HIS A 114 2.43 13.39 6.85
C HIS A 114 3.85 13.74 6.38
N TYR A 115 3.97 14.25 5.16
CA TYR A 115 5.27 14.66 4.60
C TYR A 115 5.80 15.97 5.19
N ASP A 116 4.94 16.77 5.81
CA ASP A 116 5.28 18.00 6.54
C ASP A 116 5.64 17.76 8.01
N GLY A 117 5.34 16.54 8.50
CA GLY A 117 5.61 16.12 9.88
C GLY A 117 4.58 16.60 10.91
N ARG A 118 3.48 17.25 10.46
CA ARG A 118 2.44 17.83 11.31
C ARG A 118 1.33 16.83 11.50
N THR A 119 1.19 16.26 12.68
CA THR A 119 0.16 15.26 13.00
C THR A 119 -0.83 15.75 14.06
N SER A 120 -0.35 16.45 15.10
CA SER A 120 -1.19 16.93 16.21
C SER A 120 -2.24 17.95 15.77
N GLU A 121 -1.94 18.77 14.78
CA GLU A 121 -2.87 19.79 14.28
C GLU A 121 -4.11 19.18 13.61
N TRP A 122 -4.03 17.92 13.17
CA TRP A 122 -5.16 17.20 12.60
C TRP A 122 -6.19 16.76 13.66
N GLU A 123 -5.86 16.85 14.94
CA GLU A 123 -6.79 16.54 16.05
C GLU A 123 -8.01 17.50 16.08
N GLU A 124 -7.97 18.59 15.33
CA GLU A 124 -9.15 19.45 15.12
C GLU A 124 -10.33 18.71 14.46
N PHE A 125 -10.06 17.62 13.74
CA PHE A 125 -11.06 16.77 13.11
C PHE A 125 -11.36 15.54 13.95
N GLU A 126 -12.61 15.30 14.32
CA GLU A 126 -13.00 14.13 15.10
C GLU A 126 -12.68 12.79 14.42
N TRP A 127 -12.75 12.74 13.08
CA TRP A 127 -12.35 11.53 12.33
C TRP A 127 -10.86 11.21 12.45
N SER A 128 -10.03 12.21 12.67
CA SER A 128 -8.56 12.06 12.76
C SER A 128 -8.15 11.09 13.87
N LYS A 129 -8.90 11.06 14.97
CA LYS A 129 -8.66 10.13 16.11
C LYS A 129 -8.86 8.65 15.75
N LYS A 130 -9.50 8.36 14.61
CA LYS A 130 -9.85 7.00 14.18
C LYS A 130 -9.02 6.49 13.01
N VAL A 131 -8.07 7.29 12.52
CA VAL A 131 -7.24 6.96 11.38
C VAL A 131 -5.77 6.78 11.79
N VAL A 132 -5.00 6.11 10.96
CA VAL A 132 -3.58 5.91 11.20
C VAL A 132 -2.80 7.11 10.67
N HIS A 133 -1.96 7.71 11.51
CA HIS A 133 -1.05 8.79 11.14
C HIS A 133 0.38 8.30 11.12
N VAL A 134 1.07 8.49 10.00
CA VAL A 134 2.48 8.18 9.82
C VAL A 134 3.23 9.46 9.48
N SER A 135 4.18 9.86 10.29
CA SER A 135 4.96 11.09 10.07
C SER A 135 6.37 10.76 9.61
N ALA A 136 6.71 11.25 8.40
CA ALA A 136 8.09 11.25 7.91
C ALA A 136 8.30 12.46 6.99
N ARG A 137 9.04 13.45 7.49
CA ARG A 137 9.22 14.74 6.80
C ARG A 137 9.92 14.57 5.45
N LYS A 138 9.45 15.33 4.46
CA LYS A 138 10.06 15.45 3.13
C LYS A 138 10.11 14.13 2.34
N GLN A 139 9.20 13.20 2.59
CA GLN A 139 9.12 11.95 1.84
C GLN A 139 8.05 12.03 0.74
N ALA A 140 8.25 11.25 -0.33
CA ALA A 140 7.34 11.18 -1.47
C ALA A 140 6.22 10.16 -1.23
N LYS A 141 5.09 10.31 -1.94
CA LYS A 141 3.95 9.36 -1.91
C LYS A 141 4.40 7.91 -2.06
N TRP A 142 5.21 7.61 -3.07
CA TRP A 142 5.67 6.26 -3.34
C TRP A 142 6.69 5.73 -2.34
N TRP A 143 7.47 6.60 -1.69
CA TRP A 143 8.30 6.20 -0.57
C TRP A 143 7.46 5.66 0.59
N PHE A 144 6.37 6.37 0.94
CA PHE A 144 5.43 5.91 1.96
C PHE A 144 4.75 4.62 1.54
N ALA A 145 4.20 4.56 0.32
CA ALA A 145 3.49 3.38 -0.16
C ALA A 145 4.36 2.12 -0.13
N LYS A 146 5.59 2.19 -0.66
CA LYS A 146 6.53 1.06 -0.65
C LYS A 146 6.92 0.60 0.75
N ARG A 147 6.99 1.51 1.70
CA ARG A 147 7.43 1.21 3.07
C ARG A 147 6.30 0.72 3.96
N PHE A 148 5.11 1.26 3.81
CA PHE A 148 4.01 1.04 4.75
C PHE A 148 2.87 0.17 4.21
N LEU A 149 2.74 0.00 2.89
CA LEU A 149 1.72 -0.85 2.29
C LEU A 149 2.26 -2.26 2.00
N HIS A 150 2.66 -2.96 3.05
CA HIS A 150 3.12 -4.33 2.91
C HIS A 150 2.00 -5.23 2.35
N PRO A 151 2.28 -6.20 1.45
CA PRO A 151 1.27 -7.09 0.88
C PRO A 151 0.36 -7.76 1.92
N SER A 152 0.90 -8.16 3.07
CA SER A 152 0.10 -8.76 4.16
C SER A 152 -0.85 -7.78 4.86
N ILE A 153 -0.64 -6.46 4.70
CA ILE A 153 -1.57 -5.43 5.17
C ILE A 153 -2.67 -5.23 4.13
N VAL A 154 -2.27 -4.96 2.88
CA VAL A 154 -3.22 -4.66 1.81
C VAL A 154 -4.12 -5.84 1.46
N ALA A 155 -3.65 -7.08 1.62
CA ALA A 155 -4.42 -8.29 1.38
C ALA A 155 -5.68 -8.44 2.28
N ALA A 156 -5.76 -7.69 3.38
CA ALA A 156 -6.96 -7.66 4.23
C ALA A 156 -8.14 -6.90 3.60
N TYR A 157 -7.86 -6.04 2.62
CA TYR A 157 -8.84 -5.18 1.97
C TYR A 157 -9.22 -5.70 0.59
N GLU A 158 -10.40 -5.34 0.11
CA GLU A 158 -10.84 -5.65 -1.26
C GLU A 158 -10.26 -4.66 -2.27
N TYR A 159 -10.25 -3.37 -1.91
CA TYR A 159 -9.64 -2.31 -2.72
C TYR A 159 -8.73 -1.42 -1.87
N VAL A 160 -7.63 -0.99 -2.49
CA VAL A 160 -6.67 -0.05 -1.91
C VAL A 160 -6.58 1.18 -2.80
N PHE A 161 -6.72 2.34 -2.18
CA PHE A 161 -6.66 3.66 -2.82
C PHE A 161 -5.36 4.35 -2.41
N VAL A 162 -4.55 4.75 -3.37
CA VAL A 162 -3.32 5.53 -3.15
C VAL A 162 -3.50 6.86 -3.87
N TRP A 163 -4.09 7.81 -3.16
CA TRP A 163 -4.55 9.08 -3.73
C TRP A 163 -3.69 10.26 -3.33
N ASP A 164 -3.82 11.35 -4.09
CA ASP A 164 -3.23 12.65 -3.80
C ASP A 164 -4.16 13.48 -2.90
N GLU A 165 -3.61 14.45 -2.18
CA GLU A 165 -4.36 15.27 -1.21
C GLU A 165 -5.15 16.42 -1.84
N ASP A 166 -4.81 16.78 -3.09
CA ASP A 166 -5.31 17.95 -3.78
C ASP A 166 -6.48 17.66 -4.74
N LEU A 167 -7.29 16.67 -4.38
CA LEU A 167 -8.44 16.25 -5.16
C LEU A 167 -9.71 16.99 -4.73
N GLY A 168 -10.40 17.61 -5.70
CA GLY A 168 -11.75 18.12 -5.52
C GLY A 168 -12.76 17.00 -5.77
N VAL A 169 -13.47 16.58 -4.73
CA VAL A 169 -14.32 15.37 -4.72
C VAL A 169 -15.82 15.65 -4.77
N ASP A 170 -16.22 16.81 -5.27
CA ASP A 170 -17.63 17.24 -5.28
C ASP A 170 -18.52 16.25 -6.07
N ASN A 171 -17.99 15.68 -7.15
CA ASN A 171 -18.68 14.75 -8.05
C ASN A 171 -18.21 13.29 -7.85
N PHE A 172 -17.85 12.92 -6.63
CA PHE A 172 -17.37 11.59 -6.29
C PHE A 172 -18.11 11.04 -5.08
N THR A 173 -18.50 9.79 -5.16
CA THR A 173 -19.03 8.97 -4.07
C THR A 173 -18.35 7.61 -4.10
N ALA A 174 -17.70 7.24 -3.02
CA ALA A 174 -16.85 6.03 -2.98
C ALA A 174 -17.63 4.74 -3.26
N GLU A 175 -18.84 4.59 -2.72
CA GLU A 175 -19.66 3.39 -2.91
C GLU A 175 -20.13 3.23 -4.36
N GLU A 176 -20.54 4.33 -5.01
CA GLU A 176 -20.92 4.30 -6.43
C GLU A 176 -19.71 4.01 -7.32
N TYR A 177 -18.56 4.62 -7.01
CA TYR A 177 -17.32 4.33 -7.69
C TYR A 177 -16.97 2.83 -7.63
N ILE A 178 -16.98 2.24 -6.43
CA ILE A 178 -16.66 0.83 -6.22
C ILE A 178 -17.69 -0.08 -6.91
N SER A 179 -18.97 0.31 -6.92
CA SER A 179 -20.01 -0.43 -7.64
C SER A 179 -19.71 -0.53 -9.13
N ILE A 180 -19.25 0.57 -9.75
CA ILE A 180 -18.87 0.59 -11.17
C ILE A 180 -17.62 -0.25 -11.40
N VAL A 181 -16.59 -0.11 -10.54
CA VAL A 181 -15.36 -0.90 -10.59
C VAL A 181 -15.66 -2.40 -10.56
N ARG A 182 -16.56 -2.83 -9.67
CA ARG A 182 -17.01 -4.24 -9.60
C ARG A 182 -17.80 -4.67 -10.83
N LYS A 183 -18.74 -3.83 -11.30
CA LYS A 183 -19.57 -4.10 -12.49
C LYS A 183 -18.72 -4.39 -13.72
N HIS A 184 -17.62 -3.65 -13.88
CA HIS A 184 -16.72 -3.77 -15.02
C HIS A 184 -15.49 -4.64 -14.74
N ALA A 185 -15.42 -5.29 -13.57
CA ALA A 185 -14.33 -6.17 -13.15
C ALA A 185 -12.94 -5.51 -13.27
N LEU A 186 -12.83 -4.23 -12.93
CA LEU A 186 -11.56 -3.52 -13.01
C LEU A 186 -10.63 -3.93 -11.87
N ASP A 187 -9.40 -4.27 -12.23
CA ASP A 187 -8.33 -4.59 -11.27
C ASP A 187 -7.59 -3.32 -10.82
N ILE A 188 -7.38 -2.40 -11.77
CA ILE A 188 -6.84 -1.08 -11.50
C ILE A 188 -7.77 -0.04 -12.12
N SER A 189 -8.10 0.97 -11.35
CA SER A 189 -9.00 2.01 -11.79
C SER A 189 -8.65 3.37 -11.18
N GLN A 190 -9.22 4.42 -11.75
CA GLN A 190 -9.23 5.76 -11.19
C GLN A 190 -10.56 6.46 -11.48
N PRO A 191 -10.97 7.46 -10.69
CA PRO A 191 -12.03 8.37 -11.09
C PRO A 191 -11.61 9.19 -12.31
N GLY A 192 -12.59 9.55 -13.16
CA GLY A 192 -12.35 10.46 -14.27
C GLY A 192 -11.83 11.82 -13.78
N LEU A 193 -10.94 12.45 -14.52
CA LEU A 193 -10.48 13.78 -14.19
C LEU A 193 -11.30 14.83 -14.96
N ASP A 194 -11.70 15.91 -14.26
CA ASP A 194 -12.38 17.04 -14.90
C ASP A 194 -11.40 17.79 -15.80
N GLY A 195 -11.57 17.65 -17.11
CA GLY A 195 -10.68 18.27 -18.10
C GLY A 195 -10.81 19.80 -18.21
N THR A 196 -11.80 20.38 -17.54
CA THR A 196 -12.07 21.84 -17.58
C THR A 196 -11.49 22.58 -16.37
N LYS A 197 -11.11 21.87 -15.33
CA LYS A 197 -10.66 22.44 -14.04
C LYS A 197 -9.37 21.74 -13.57
N GLY A 198 -8.62 22.47 -12.75
CA GLY A 198 -7.40 21.94 -12.15
C GLY A 198 -6.17 22.02 -13.06
N ARG A 199 -5.19 21.15 -12.83
CA ARG A 199 -3.97 21.09 -13.63
C ARG A 199 -4.22 20.44 -14.99
N ARG A 200 -3.29 20.66 -15.93
CA ARG A 200 -3.29 19.94 -17.21
C ARG A 200 -3.17 18.43 -16.97
N GLN A 201 -4.00 17.66 -17.65
CA GLN A 201 -4.15 16.23 -17.47
C GLN A 201 -3.79 15.45 -18.72
N TYR A 202 -3.53 14.16 -18.55
CA TYR A 202 -3.36 13.27 -19.67
C TYR A 202 -4.72 12.99 -20.33
N PRO A 203 -4.84 13.08 -21.66
CA PRO A 203 -6.13 12.90 -22.34
C PRO A 203 -6.84 11.58 -21.99
N VAL A 204 -6.07 10.53 -21.67
CA VAL A 204 -6.60 9.20 -21.34
C VAL A 204 -7.23 9.14 -19.94
N THR A 205 -6.94 10.08 -19.06
CA THR A 205 -7.53 10.13 -17.71
C THR A 205 -8.69 11.12 -17.61
N VAL A 206 -8.90 11.93 -18.66
CA VAL A 206 -9.99 12.91 -18.69
C VAL A 206 -11.33 12.19 -18.82
N ARG A 207 -12.28 12.59 -17.98
CA ARG A 207 -13.65 12.11 -17.99
C ARG A 207 -14.28 12.19 -19.36
N ARG A 208 -14.96 11.12 -19.78
CA ARG A 208 -15.83 11.08 -20.96
C ARG A 208 -17.30 11.17 -20.52
N PRO A 209 -18.11 12.06 -21.11
CA PRO A 209 -19.49 12.27 -20.64
C PRO A 209 -20.43 11.09 -20.90
N SER A 210 -20.07 10.19 -21.80
CA SER A 210 -20.91 9.07 -22.21
C SER A 210 -20.43 7.76 -21.60
N GLY A 211 -21.27 7.18 -20.75
CA GLY A 211 -21.01 5.86 -20.14
C GLY A 211 -20.51 5.92 -18.71
N ASP A 212 -20.39 4.76 -18.09
CA ASP A 212 -19.95 4.61 -16.70
C ASP A 212 -18.41 4.74 -16.57
N MET A 213 -17.71 4.20 -17.58
CA MET A 213 -16.24 4.15 -17.59
C MET A 213 -15.70 3.99 -19.01
N HIS A 214 -14.41 4.24 -19.17
CA HIS A 214 -13.66 3.86 -20.35
C HIS A 214 -12.33 3.20 -19.99
N ASN A 215 -11.79 2.40 -20.90
CA ASN A 215 -10.49 1.79 -20.68
C ASN A 215 -9.38 2.81 -20.93
N SER A 216 -8.46 2.91 -20.00
CA SER A 216 -7.27 3.77 -20.10
C SER A 216 -6.08 3.05 -20.76
N GLY A 217 -6.25 1.81 -21.13
CA GLY A 217 -5.20 0.97 -21.68
C GLY A 217 -4.17 0.60 -20.63
N ARG A 218 -3.09 1.37 -20.55
CA ARG A 218 -1.95 1.03 -19.69
C ARG A 218 -1.59 2.11 -18.67
N PHE A 219 -2.37 3.18 -18.61
CA PHE A 219 -2.02 4.35 -17.79
C PHE A 219 -3.09 4.64 -16.73
N VAL A 220 -2.64 4.92 -15.51
CA VAL A 220 -3.44 5.44 -14.40
C VAL A 220 -2.62 6.43 -13.59
N GLU A 221 -3.22 7.54 -13.19
CA GLU A 221 -2.59 8.60 -12.42
C GLU A 221 -2.96 8.52 -10.92
N LEU A 222 -4.24 8.23 -10.65
CA LEU A 222 -4.77 8.02 -9.30
C LEU A 222 -5.13 6.55 -9.13
N ILE A 223 -4.41 5.83 -8.28
CA ILE A 223 -4.52 4.38 -8.22
C ILE A 223 -5.56 3.96 -7.21
N SER A 224 -6.53 3.19 -7.70
CA SER A 224 -7.40 2.34 -6.90
C SER A 224 -7.27 0.92 -7.41
N ALA A 225 -6.75 0.02 -6.61
CA ALA A 225 -6.41 -1.33 -7.05
C ALA A 225 -7.14 -2.39 -6.21
N LYS A 226 -7.61 -3.44 -6.87
CA LYS A 226 -8.15 -4.64 -6.24
C LYS A 226 -7.01 -5.42 -5.59
N SER A 227 -7.13 -5.69 -4.30
CA SER A 227 -6.04 -6.34 -3.54
C SER A 227 -6.22 -7.84 -3.36
N LYS A 228 -7.45 -8.35 -3.46
CA LYS A 228 -7.73 -9.79 -3.37
C LYS A 228 -7.46 -10.48 -4.71
N ARG A 229 -6.22 -10.84 -4.92
CA ARG A 229 -5.82 -11.87 -5.88
C ARG A 229 -5.17 -13.01 -5.12
N GLU A 230 -5.14 -14.20 -5.73
CA GLU A 230 -4.37 -15.33 -5.23
C GLU A 230 -2.97 -14.86 -4.81
N PRO A 231 -2.42 -15.36 -3.69
CA PRO A 231 -1.13 -14.90 -3.14
C PRO A 231 0.05 -14.94 -4.13
N ASN A 232 -0.14 -15.60 -5.27
CA ASN A 232 0.86 -15.78 -6.32
C ASN A 232 0.79 -14.74 -7.44
N GLU A 233 -0.24 -13.87 -7.47
CA GLU A 233 -0.49 -12.91 -8.56
C GLU A 233 -0.44 -11.44 -8.13
N ILE A 234 -0.06 -11.16 -6.89
CA ILE A 234 0.18 -9.77 -6.49
C ILE A 234 1.33 -9.27 -7.36
N CYS A 235 1.15 -8.08 -7.92
CA CYS A 235 2.21 -7.33 -8.60
C CYS A 235 3.43 -7.26 -7.67
N ASN A 236 4.15 -8.35 -7.64
CA ASN A 236 5.33 -8.51 -6.83
C ASN A 236 6.45 -7.73 -7.50
N SER A 237 6.89 -6.68 -6.83
CA SER A 237 8.25 -6.15 -6.94
C SER A 237 8.79 -5.78 -8.32
N GLU A 238 8.34 -6.37 -9.42
CA GLU A 238 8.82 -6.03 -10.77
C GLU A 238 8.52 -4.58 -11.13
N CYS A 239 7.37 -4.05 -10.71
CA CYS A 239 6.99 -2.67 -10.92
C CYS A 239 7.49 -1.75 -9.81
N MET A 240 7.86 -2.26 -8.63
CA MET A 240 8.20 -1.46 -7.46
C MET A 240 9.69 -1.60 -7.11
N GLN A 241 10.54 -0.88 -7.83
CA GLN A 241 11.97 -0.83 -7.51
C GLN A 241 12.19 -0.19 -6.13
N ASN A 242 12.82 -0.94 -5.24
CA ASN A 242 12.88 -0.65 -3.81
C ASN A 242 13.81 0.51 -3.43
N ASP A 243 14.73 0.91 -4.30
CA ASP A 243 15.69 1.99 -4.08
C ASP A 243 15.26 3.34 -4.67
N LEU A 244 14.27 3.35 -5.57
CA LEU A 244 13.77 4.58 -6.19
C LEU A 244 12.70 5.21 -5.30
N VAL A 245 12.90 6.48 -4.93
CA VAL A 245 12.09 7.17 -3.91
C VAL A 245 10.82 7.78 -4.48
N HIS A 246 10.93 8.48 -5.62
CA HIS A 246 9.84 9.30 -6.16
C HIS A 246 8.78 8.50 -6.89
N GLY A 247 9.15 7.35 -7.48
CA GLY A 247 8.23 6.45 -8.15
C GLY A 247 7.68 6.96 -9.48
N TRP A 248 8.32 7.93 -10.11
CA TRP A 248 7.98 8.35 -11.47
C TRP A 248 8.22 7.21 -12.45
N GLY A 249 7.29 6.99 -13.36
CA GLY A 249 7.29 5.86 -14.29
C GLY A 249 6.45 4.67 -13.82
N LEU A 250 6.07 4.59 -12.53
CA LEU A 250 5.20 3.54 -12.02
C LEU A 250 3.82 3.57 -12.69
N ASP A 251 3.22 4.73 -12.81
CA ASP A 251 1.92 5.02 -13.43
C ASP A 251 1.84 4.51 -14.89
N PHE A 252 2.96 4.49 -15.61
CA PHE A 252 3.07 3.94 -16.96
C PHE A 252 3.31 2.42 -16.98
N ASN A 253 3.56 1.78 -15.84
CA ASN A 253 3.98 0.38 -15.76
C ASN A 253 3.08 -0.52 -14.90
N PHE A 254 2.08 0.02 -14.19
CA PHE A 254 1.15 -0.80 -13.40
C PHE A 254 0.34 -1.82 -14.23
N TRP A 255 0.17 -1.57 -15.54
CA TRP A 255 -0.48 -2.50 -16.45
C TRP A 255 0.20 -3.87 -16.49
N ARG A 256 1.50 -3.95 -16.21
CA ARG A 256 2.26 -5.20 -16.15
C ARG A 256 1.78 -6.15 -15.05
N CYS A 257 1.05 -5.60 -14.09
CA CYS A 257 0.51 -6.31 -12.95
C CYS A 257 -0.91 -6.85 -13.19
N VAL A 258 -1.47 -6.60 -14.37
CA VAL A 258 -2.85 -6.92 -14.69
C VAL A 258 -2.89 -7.86 -15.88
N HIS A 259 -3.65 -8.95 -15.74
CA HIS A 259 -3.94 -9.80 -16.88
C HIS A 259 -4.98 -9.09 -17.77
N GLU A 260 -4.74 -9.03 -19.08
CA GLU A 260 -5.56 -8.30 -20.06
C GLU A 260 -5.82 -6.83 -19.64
N PRO A 261 -4.77 -6.00 -19.53
CA PRO A 261 -4.88 -4.64 -19.00
C PRO A 261 -5.86 -3.77 -19.81
N GLU A 262 -6.05 -4.04 -21.09
CA GLU A 262 -7.02 -3.38 -21.96
C GLU A 262 -8.48 -3.60 -21.52
N LYS A 263 -8.76 -4.64 -20.73
CA LYS A 263 -10.09 -4.93 -20.20
C LYS A 263 -10.24 -4.52 -18.74
N HIS A 264 -9.16 -4.64 -17.96
CA HIS A 264 -9.21 -4.56 -16.50
C HIS A 264 -8.57 -3.30 -15.90
N ILE A 265 -8.11 -2.36 -16.76
CA ILE A 265 -7.66 -1.04 -16.31
C ILE A 265 -8.57 0.03 -16.91
N GLY A 266 -9.16 0.88 -16.04
CA GLY A 266 -10.14 1.84 -16.51
C GLY A 266 -10.25 3.12 -15.70
N VAL A 267 -10.84 4.10 -16.35
CA VAL A 267 -11.25 5.39 -15.78
C VAL A 267 -12.76 5.36 -15.59
N VAL A 268 -13.21 5.59 -14.36
CA VAL A 268 -14.64 5.63 -14.03
C VAL A 268 -15.17 7.04 -14.31
N ASP A 269 -15.89 7.19 -15.40
CA ASP A 269 -16.37 8.48 -15.91
C ASP A 269 -17.55 9.04 -15.12
N ALA A 270 -18.42 8.16 -14.62
CA ALA A 270 -19.58 8.53 -13.85
C ALA A 270 -19.23 9.10 -12.45
N GLN A 271 -18.04 8.78 -11.96
CA GLN A 271 -17.49 9.30 -10.71
C GLN A 271 -16.17 10.02 -11.02
N PHE A 272 -16.13 11.32 -10.85
CA PHE A 272 -14.98 12.12 -11.27
C PHE A 272 -14.53 13.13 -10.22
N VAL A 273 -13.27 13.53 -10.34
CA VAL A 273 -12.62 14.47 -9.42
C VAL A 273 -11.90 15.58 -10.17
N VAL A 274 -11.66 16.69 -9.49
CA VAL A 274 -10.79 17.77 -9.98
C VAL A 274 -9.40 17.59 -9.39
N HIS A 275 -8.38 17.36 -10.19
CA HIS A 275 -7.00 17.34 -9.73
C HIS A 275 -6.45 18.78 -9.74
N ARG A 276 -6.36 19.39 -8.58
CA ARG A 276 -6.08 20.83 -8.44
C ARG A 276 -4.66 21.21 -8.80
N GLY A 277 -3.69 20.31 -8.55
CA GLY A 277 -2.28 20.54 -8.87
C GLY A 277 -1.59 21.51 -7.92
N VAL A 278 -1.80 21.31 -6.61
CA VAL A 278 -1.19 22.16 -5.58
C VAL A 278 0.32 21.96 -5.55
N PRO A 279 1.14 23.02 -5.50
CA PRO A 279 2.60 22.91 -5.43
C PRO A 279 3.07 22.43 -4.06
N THR A 280 3.12 21.12 -3.83
CA THR A 280 3.54 20.53 -2.55
C THR A 280 5.01 20.82 -2.18
N LEU A 281 5.86 21.09 -3.16
CA LEU A 281 7.29 21.35 -2.93
C LEU A 281 7.58 22.74 -2.35
N VAL A 282 6.67 23.70 -2.49
CA VAL A 282 6.86 25.08 -2.00
C VAL A 282 6.73 25.17 -0.49
N SER A 283 5.90 24.34 0.13
CA SER A 283 5.63 24.36 1.58
C SER A 283 6.65 23.57 2.42
N GLN A 284 7.57 22.84 1.79
CA GLN A 284 8.54 21.99 2.49
C GLN A 284 9.88 22.68 2.80
N GLY A 285 10.12 23.92 2.35
CA GLY A 285 11.37 24.65 2.52
C GLY A 285 11.22 25.88 3.41
N ASN A 286 12.02 25.98 4.49
CA ASN A 286 12.25 27.23 5.18
C ASN A 286 12.99 28.18 4.21
N GLY A 287 12.28 29.03 3.49
CA GLY A 287 12.82 30.28 2.91
C GLY A 287 13.89 30.25 1.81
N GLU A 288 14.49 29.10 1.48
CA GLU A 288 15.47 28.99 0.39
C GLU A 288 14.81 28.40 -0.87
N GLN A 289 14.21 29.28 -1.63
CA GLN A 289 13.15 28.93 -2.60
C GLN A 289 13.62 28.36 -3.96
N ASP A 290 14.83 28.56 -4.43
CA ASP A 290 15.13 28.29 -5.85
C ASP A 290 15.95 27.04 -6.16
N GLY A 291 16.78 26.55 -5.27
CA GLY A 291 17.65 25.39 -5.55
C GLY A 291 17.05 24.03 -5.21
N SER A 292 16.13 23.97 -4.26
CA SER A 292 15.62 22.72 -3.70
C SER A 292 14.62 22.01 -4.64
N SER A 293 13.67 22.72 -5.22
CA SER A 293 12.66 22.14 -6.10
C SER A 293 13.24 21.67 -7.44
N ALA A 294 14.24 22.40 -7.99
CA ALA A 294 14.94 21.98 -9.20
C ALA A 294 15.77 20.70 -8.98
N LYS A 295 16.43 20.56 -7.84
CA LYS A 295 17.18 19.34 -7.47
C LYS A 295 16.24 18.14 -7.29
N VAL A 296 15.09 18.33 -6.65
CA VAL A 296 14.09 17.27 -6.51
C VAL A 296 13.57 16.83 -7.87
N ARG A 297 13.25 17.76 -8.76
CA ARG A 297 12.81 17.44 -10.13
C ARG A 297 13.89 16.71 -10.93
N SER A 298 15.14 17.16 -10.86
CA SER A 298 16.26 16.46 -11.51
C SER A 298 16.33 15.01 -11.05
N ARG A 299 16.28 14.79 -9.74
CA ARG A 299 16.30 13.45 -9.18
C ARG A 299 15.09 12.60 -9.61
N GLN A 300 13.91 13.19 -9.69
CA GLN A 300 12.71 12.48 -10.20
C GLN A 300 12.92 11.95 -11.62
N PHE A 301 13.50 12.76 -12.51
CA PHE A 301 13.83 12.35 -13.88
C PHE A 301 14.93 11.29 -13.92
N GLU A 302 15.99 11.45 -13.12
CA GLU A 302 17.06 10.45 -13.04
C GLU A 302 16.56 9.09 -12.55
N GLU A 303 15.70 9.10 -11.55
CA GLU A 303 15.05 7.88 -11.04
C GLU A 303 14.13 7.25 -12.09
N MET A 304 13.34 8.05 -12.83
CA MET A 304 12.49 7.57 -13.92
C MET A 304 13.32 6.90 -15.02
N HIS A 305 14.40 7.55 -15.47
CA HIS A 305 15.31 6.95 -16.46
C HIS A 305 15.98 5.67 -15.96
N THR A 306 16.28 5.60 -14.66
CA THR A 306 16.84 4.39 -14.05
C THR A 306 15.81 3.28 -14.04
N PHE A 307 14.56 3.60 -13.68
CA PHE A 307 13.43 2.70 -13.71
C PHE A 307 13.23 2.11 -15.12
N ASP A 308 13.12 2.97 -16.14
CA ASP A 308 12.88 2.57 -17.53
C ASP A 308 13.99 1.66 -18.07
N ARG A 309 15.25 2.01 -17.79
CA ARG A 309 16.40 1.18 -18.21
C ARG A 309 16.38 -0.21 -17.59
N ARG A 310 16.00 -0.33 -16.31
CA ARG A 310 15.92 -1.62 -15.61
C ARG A 310 14.79 -2.46 -16.18
N ILE A 311 13.62 -1.87 -16.41
CA ILE A 311 12.49 -2.56 -17.03
C ILE A 311 12.85 -3.05 -18.45
N ALA A 312 13.44 -2.21 -19.27
CA ALA A 312 13.87 -2.60 -20.62
C ALA A 312 14.91 -3.75 -20.62
N SER A 313 15.83 -3.73 -19.64
CA SER A 313 16.81 -4.81 -19.49
C SER A 313 16.15 -6.11 -19.03
N ALA A 314 15.16 -6.05 -18.14
CA ALA A 314 14.39 -7.19 -17.68
C ALA A 314 13.57 -7.80 -18.82
N ASP A 315 12.86 -6.99 -19.61
CA ASP A 315 12.11 -7.43 -20.78
C ASP A 315 13.00 -8.16 -21.79
N LYS A 316 14.18 -7.61 -22.05
CA LYS A 316 15.15 -8.25 -22.95
C LYS A 316 15.68 -9.58 -22.42
N ALA A 317 15.95 -9.67 -21.14
CA ALA A 317 16.40 -10.91 -20.50
C ALA A 317 15.32 -12.00 -20.58
N GLN A 318 14.06 -11.63 -20.34
CA GLN A 318 12.92 -12.54 -20.43
C GLN A 318 12.70 -13.02 -21.87
N ALA A 319 12.73 -12.13 -22.85
CA ALA A 319 12.59 -12.48 -24.27
C ALA A 319 13.67 -13.49 -24.71
N ASN A 320 14.93 -13.28 -24.29
CA ASN A 320 16.03 -14.17 -24.58
C ASN A 320 15.85 -15.57 -23.93
N ALA A 321 15.35 -15.61 -22.69
CA ALA A 321 15.09 -16.88 -21.99
C ALA A 321 13.98 -17.68 -22.70
N THR A 322 12.88 -17.03 -23.08
CA THR A 322 11.77 -17.66 -23.81
C THR A 322 12.22 -18.18 -25.19
N ALA A 323 13.04 -17.44 -25.91
CA ALA A 323 13.59 -17.89 -27.19
C ALA A 323 14.50 -19.11 -27.03
N ALA A 324 15.31 -19.16 -25.95
CA ALA A 324 16.18 -20.28 -25.68
C ALA A 324 15.40 -21.58 -25.29
N GLU A 325 14.24 -21.43 -24.64
CA GLU A 325 13.35 -22.57 -24.32
C GLU A 325 12.63 -23.13 -25.53
N GLN A 326 12.26 -22.28 -26.51
CA GLN A 326 11.62 -22.70 -27.76
C GLN A 326 12.57 -23.44 -28.73
N HIS A 327 13.87 -23.31 -28.53
CA HIS A 327 14.89 -23.97 -29.34
C HIS A 327 15.46 -25.25 -28.68
N ARG A 328 14.92 -25.67 -27.56
CA ARG A 328 15.23 -26.95 -26.89
C ARG A 328 14.16 -28.00 -27.13
#